data_f4537731b539589c49c7ae53dfc41c9f
#
_entry.id   f4537731b539589c49c7ae53dfc41c9f
#
_cell.length_a   1.000
_cell.length_b   1.000
_cell.length_c   1.000
_cell.angle_alpha   90.00
_cell.angle_beta   90.00
_cell.angle_gamma   90.00
#
_symmetry.space_group_name_H-M   'P 1'
#
loop_
_entity.id
_entity.type
_entity.pdbx_description
1 polymer ?
#
loop_
_entity_poly.entity_id
_entity_poly.type
_entity_poly.pdbx_seq_one_letter_code
_entity_poly.pdbx_strand_id
1 'polypeptide(L)'
;MYWLMQIHVNTPYLLNHALERLLRGHGHAASDIIHFTDYVVERGSDKHIAYAASKAALDNMTRSFARKLAPEVKVNSIAPSLILFNEHDDAEYRQQALNKSLMKTAPGEKEVIDLVDYLLTSCFVTGRSFPLDGGRHLRYPAYNQHPCAYSPARNRTNKSSGQAHHSGEIP
;
A
#
# COMPACT_ATOMS: atom_id res chain seq x y z
N MET A 1 -12.32 2.71 -11.97
CA MET A 1 -11.25 1.67 -12.12
C MET A 1 -10.49 1.79 -13.44
N TYR A 2 -11.15 1.81 -14.60
CA TYR A 2 -10.47 1.81 -15.91
C TYR A 2 -9.40 2.92 -16.05
N TRP A 3 -9.73 4.19 -15.82
CA TRP A 3 -8.79 5.31 -15.95
C TRP A 3 -7.58 5.21 -15.01
N LEU A 4 -7.78 4.74 -13.78
CA LEU A 4 -6.69 4.54 -12.83
C LEU A 4 -5.71 3.48 -13.32
N MET A 5 -6.22 2.38 -13.88
CA MET A 5 -5.37 1.34 -14.47
C MET A 5 -4.64 1.82 -15.71
N GLN A 6 -5.27 2.67 -16.53
CA GLN A 6 -4.59 3.26 -17.69
C GLN A 6 -3.42 4.15 -17.26
N ILE A 7 -3.64 5.05 -16.29
CA ILE A 7 -2.62 6.03 -15.88
C ILE A 7 -1.53 5.37 -15.04
N HIS A 8 -1.89 4.53 -14.06
CA HIS A 8 -0.93 4.01 -13.09
C HIS A 8 -0.28 2.68 -13.50
N VAL A 9 -0.86 1.96 -14.45
CA VAL A 9 -0.38 0.63 -14.83
C VAL A 9 0.00 0.57 -16.30
N ASN A 10 -0.98 0.76 -17.20
CA ASN A 10 -0.76 0.57 -18.62
C ASN A 10 0.25 1.57 -19.20
N THR A 11 0.11 2.85 -18.86
CA THR A 11 1.03 3.90 -19.35
C THR A 11 2.47 3.68 -18.88
N PRO A 12 2.78 3.50 -17.57
CA PRO A 12 4.14 3.20 -17.13
C PRO A 12 4.69 1.92 -17.71
N TYR A 13 3.87 0.87 -17.86
CA TYR A 13 4.27 -0.37 -18.48
C TYR A 13 4.74 -0.15 -19.93
N LEU A 14 3.94 0.53 -20.75
CA LEU A 14 4.26 0.82 -22.13
C LEU A 14 5.48 1.72 -22.25
N LEU A 15 5.60 2.77 -21.43
CA LEU A 15 6.75 3.67 -21.42
C LEU A 15 8.04 2.93 -21.06
N ASN A 16 8.04 2.12 -20.01
CA ASN A 16 9.21 1.37 -19.60
C ASN A 16 9.67 0.39 -20.70
N HIS A 17 8.73 -0.23 -21.40
CA HIS A 17 9.05 -1.09 -22.55
C HIS A 17 9.56 -0.30 -23.74
N ALA A 18 8.92 0.79 -24.10
CA ALA A 18 9.31 1.60 -25.26
C ALA A 18 10.71 2.24 -25.07
N LEU A 19 11.03 2.64 -23.84
CA LEU A 19 12.29 3.28 -23.49
C LEU A 19 13.41 2.29 -23.12
N GLU A 20 13.13 1.01 -22.98
CA GLU A 20 14.10 -0.01 -22.54
C GLU A 20 15.41 0.07 -23.31
N ARG A 21 15.35 0.12 -24.66
CA ARG A 21 16.54 0.18 -25.52
C ARG A 21 17.35 1.46 -25.30
N LEU A 22 16.67 2.58 -25.10
CA LEU A 22 17.33 3.86 -24.84
C LEU A 22 18.01 3.85 -23.47
N LEU A 23 17.33 3.37 -22.44
CA LEU A 23 17.85 3.31 -21.08
C LEU A 23 19.06 2.39 -20.93
N ARG A 24 19.11 1.28 -21.67
CA ARG A 24 20.27 0.36 -21.70
C ARG A 24 21.47 0.88 -22.49
N GLY A 25 21.29 1.89 -23.29
CA GLY A 25 22.31 2.32 -24.30
C GLY A 25 23.43 3.23 -23.76
N HIS A 26 23.44 3.63 -22.49
CA HIS A 26 24.34 4.67 -21.98
C HIS A 26 25.70 4.20 -21.40
N GLY A 27 26.12 2.98 -21.62
CA GLY A 27 27.53 2.47 -21.59
C GLY A 27 28.27 2.45 -20.25
N HIS A 28 28.21 3.43 -19.36
CA HIS A 28 29.05 3.51 -18.17
C HIS A 28 28.34 3.86 -16.86
N ALA A 29 27.13 4.37 -16.90
CA ALA A 29 26.32 4.64 -15.71
C ALA A 29 24.96 3.95 -15.85
N ALA A 30 24.46 3.37 -14.78
CA ALA A 30 23.13 2.82 -14.78
C ALA A 30 22.09 3.94 -14.95
N SER A 31 21.14 3.73 -15.84
CA SER A 31 19.97 4.59 -15.95
C SER A 31 18.98 4.30 -14.83
N ASP A 32 18.05 5.22 -14.59
CA ASP A 32 17.06 5.09 -13.53
C ASP A 32 15.63 5.18 -14.05
N ILE A 33 14.77 4.36 -13.46
CA ILE A 33 13.32 4.50 -13.51
C ILE A 33 12.84 4.66 -12.06
N ILE A 34 12.14 5.76 -11.77
CA ILE A 34 11.56 6.03 -10.46
C ILE A 34 10.05 6.14 -10.60
N HIS A 35 9.34 5.16 -10.04
CA HIS A 35 7.88 5.18 -9.99
C HIS A 35 7.37 5.91 -8.75
N PHE A 36 6.31 6.69 -8.89
CA PHE A 36 5.60 7.28 -7.76
C PHE A 36 4.39 6.42 -7.41
N THR A 37 4.52 5.62 -6.36
CA THR A 37 3.46 4.79 -5.82
C THR A 37 2.65 5.55 -4.75
N ASP A 38 2.31 4.95 -3.68
CA ASP A 38 1.60 5.59 -2.55
C ASP A 38 1.76 4.71 -1.30
N TYR A 39 1.75 5.31 -0.12
CA TYR A 39 1.84 4.58 1.16
C TYR A 39 0.68 3.58 1.35
N VAL A 40 -0.46 3.76 0.67
CA VAL A 40 -1.60 2.84 0.73
C VAL A 40 -1.30 1.46 0.12
N VAL A 41 -0.20 1.32 -0.63
CA VAL A 41 0.23 0.03 -1.21
C VAL A 41 0.43 -1.03 -0.12
N GLU A 42 0.97 -0.64 1.03
CA GLU A 42 1.22 -1.56 2.15
C GLU A 42 -0.03 -1.84 2.99
N ARG A 43 -0.95 -0.87 3.09
CA ARG A 43 -2.07 -0.92 4.02
C ARG A 43 -3.42 -1.16 3.37
N GLY A 44 -3.53 -0.89 2.08
CA GLY A 44 -4.81 -0.79 1.42
C GLY A 44 -5.56 0.51 1.76
N SER A 45 -6.77 0.64 1.23
CA SER A 45 -7.67 1.76 1.49
C SER A 45 -9.11 1.30 1.35
N ASP A 46 -9.90 1.45 2.40
CA ASP A 46 -11.34 1.17 2.41
C ASP A 46 -12.14 2.15 1.53
N LYS A 47 -11.67 3.40 1.45
CA LYS A 47 -12.32 4.46 0.67
C LYS A 47 -11.91 4.46 -0.80
N HIS A 48 -10.68 4.07 -1.10
CA HIS A 48 -10.08 4.22 -2.42
C HIS A 48 -9.51 2.89 -2.95
N ILE A 49 -10.30 1.81 -2.88
CA ILE A 49 -9.88 0.44 -3.22
C ILE A 49 -9.26 0.36 -4.62
N ALA A 50 -9.93 0.93 -5.64
CA ALA A 50 -9.43 0.90 -7.02
C ALA A 50 -8.11 1.67 -7.21
N TYR A 51 -7.94 2.79 -6.51
CA TYR A 51 -6.70 3.56 -6.51
C TYR A 51 -5.56 2.76 -5.84
N ALA A 52 -5.80 2.26 -4.64
CA ALA A 52 -4.82 1.45 -3.92
C ALA A 52 -4.37 0.22 -4.73
N ALA A 53 -5.31 -0.48 -5.36
CA ALA A 53 -5.02 -1.61 -6.24
C ALA A 53 -4.14 -1.20 -7.44
N SER A 54 -4.43 -0.05 -8.09
CA SER A 54 -3.63 0.43 -9.22
C SER A 54 -2.21 0.83 -8.80
N LYS A 55 -2.04 1.43 -7.63
CA LYS A 55 -0.71 1.78 -7.07
C LYS A 55 0.07 0.53 -6.62
N ALA A 56 -0.61 -0.48 -6.09
CA ALA A 56 0.01 -1.77 -5.78
C ALA A 56 0.50 -2.50 -7.03
N ALA A 57 -0.23 -2.40 -8.14
CA ALA A 57 0.22 -2.92 -9.42
C ALA A 57 1.48 -2.21 -9.92
N LEU A 58 1.55 -0.87 -9.81
CA LEU A 58 2.74 -0.08 -10.15
C LEU A 58 3.94 -0.46 -9.27
N ASP A 59 3.73 -0.68 -7.98
CA ASP A 59 4.77 -1.12 -7.05
C ASP A 59 5.31 -2.51 -7.41
N ASN A 60 4.43 -3.44 -7.80
CA ASN A 60 4.87 -4.74 -8.32
C ASN A 60 5.68 -4.60 -9.62
N MET A 61 5.26 -3.71 -10.53
CA MET A 61 6.02 -3.43 -11.77
C MET A 61 7.42 -2.88 -11.47
N THR A 62 7.61 -2.09 -10.42
CA THR A 62 8.94 -1.64 -9.98
C THR A 62 9.87 -2.83 -9.80
N ARG A 63 9.46 -3.84 -9.04
CA ARG A 63 10.25 -5.06 -8.80
C ARG A 63 10.46 -5.89 -10.05
N SER A 64 9.43 -5.98 -10.89
CA SER A 64 9.47 -6.77 -12.12
C SER A 64 10.43 -6.16 -13.14
N PHE A 65 10.37 -4.85 -13.35
CA PHE A 65 11.29 -4.14 -14.24
C PHE A 65 12.72 -4.09 -13.66
N ALA A 66 12.90 -3.95 -12.35
CA ALA A 66 14.22 -4.05 -11.73
C ALA A 66 14.90 -5.39 -12.05
N ARG A 67 14.17 -6.49 -11.96
CA ARG A 67 14.70 -7.83 -12.33
C ARG A 67 15.01 -7.95 -13.81
N LYS A 68 14.18 -7.35 -14.66
CA LYS A 68 14.33 -7.44 -16.12
C LYS A 68 15.48 -6.59 -16.63
N LEU A 69 15.69 -5.39 -16.05
CA LEU A 69 16.53 -4.36 -16.61
C LEU A 69 17.92 -4.24 -15.96
N ALA A 70 18.11 -4.88 -14.79
CA ALA A 70 19.42 -4.92 -14.14
C ALA A 70 20.45 -5.69 -15.02
N PRO A 71 21.74 -5.32 -14.96
CA PRO A 71 22.33 -4.26 -14.13
C PRO A 71 22.29 -2.86 -14.78
N GLU A 72 21.86 -2.72 -16.02
CA GLU A 72 22.01 -1.48 -16.80
C GLU A 72 21.03 -0.40 -16.38
N VAL A 73 19.86 -0.80 -15.82
CA VAL A 73 18.82 0.14 -15.36
C VAL A 73 18.40 -0.21 -13.93
N LYS A 74 18.48 0.76 -13.06
CA LYS A 74 17.91 0.68 -11.72
C LYS A 74 16.44 1.08 -11.76
N VAL A 75 15.59 0.34 -11.06
CA VAL A 75 14.15 0.65 -11.00
C VAL A 75 13.71 0.64 -9.55
N ASN A 76 13.28 1.78 -9.05
CA ASN A 76 12.82 1.97 -7.67
C ASN A 76 11.48 2.69 -7.64
N SER A 77 10.83 2.72 -6.49
CA SER A 77 9.63 3.52 -6.28
C SER A 77 9.72 4.36 -5.01
N ILE A 78 9.06 5.51 -5.06
CA ILE A 78 8.81 6.37 -3.91
C ILE A 78 7.32 6.23 -3.57
N ALA A 79 7.02 5.99 -2.30
CA ALA A 79 5.66 5.76 -1.80
C ALA A 79 5.29 6.88 -0.79
N PRO A 80 4.90 8.06 -1.29
CA PRO A 80 4.57 9.18 -0.44
C PRO A 80 3.19 9.03 0.22
N SER A 81 3.01 9.71 1.33
CA SER A 81 1.69 10.04 1.86
C SER A 81 1.36 11.51 1.57
N LEU A 82 1.22 12.33 2.60
CA LEU A 82 1.06 13.78 2.42
C LEU A 82 2.43 14.42 2.17
N ILE A 83 2.59 15.09 1.03
CA ILE A 83 3.80 15.88 0.72
C ILE A 83 3.50 17.37 0.87
N LEU A 84 2.42 17.83 0.26
CA LEU A 84 2.00 19.24 0.22
C LEU A 84 0.51 19.35 0.49
N PHE A 85 0.10 20.53 0.94
CA PHE A 85 -1.29 20.95 0.97
C PHE A 85 -1.66 21.71 -0.29
N ASN A 86 -2.91 21.61 -0.70
CA ASN A 86 -3.44 22.49 -1.71
C ASN A 86 -3.74 23.88 -1.11
N GLU A 87 -3.79 24.88 -1.96
CA GLU A 87 -4.10 26.26 -1.53
C GLU A 87 -5.46 26.36 -0.82
N HIS A 88 -6.43 25.56 -1.25
CA HIS A 88 -7.80 25.58 -0.75
C HIS A 88 -8.06 24.66 0.45
N ASP A 89 -7.05 23.92 0.91
CA ASP A 89 -7.18 23.07 2.11
C ASP A 89 -7.32 23.98 3.35
N ASP A 90 -8.43 23.85 4.07
CA ASP A 90 -8.68 24.62 5.28
C ASP A 90 -7.81 24.19 6.46
N ALA A 91 -7.79 25.00 7.52
CA ALA A 91 -6.93 24.76 8.67
C ALA A 91 -7.33 23.45 9.43
N GLU A 92 -8.60 23.11 9.47
CA GLU A 92 -9.08 21.91 10.14
C GLU A 92 -8.62 20.66 9.37
N TYR A 93 -8.80 20.63 8.06
CA TYR A 93 -8.31 19.55 7.21
C TYR A 93 -6.81 19.38 7.34
N ARG A 94 -6.04 20.50 7.29
CA ARG A 94 -4.57 20.47 7.44
C ARG A 94 -4.17 19.85 8.77
N GLN A 95 -4.79 20.27 9.87
CA GLN A 95 -4.49 19.70 11.18
C GLN A 95 -4.85 18.21 11.27
N GLN A 96 -5.99 17.81 10.74
CA GLN A 96 -6.39 16.40 10.69
C GLN A 96 -5.43 15.57 9.83
N ALA A 97 -4.97 16.11 8.70
CA ALA A 97 -4.04 15.44 7.81
C ALA A 97 -2.66 15.25 8.46
N LEU A 98 -2.12 16.30 9.11
CA LEU A 98 -0.86 16.24 9.87
C LEU A 98 -0.93 15.21 10.99
N ASN A 99 -2.05 15.15 11.68
CA ASN A 99 -2.26 14.17 12.74
C ASN A 99 -2.26 12.71 12.26
N LYS A 100 -2.27 12.43 10.97
CA LYS A 100 -2.21 11.07 10.41
C LYS A 100 -0.80 10.47 10.38
N SER A 101 0.25 11.26 10.53
CA SER A 101 1.63 10.78 10.63
C SER A 101 2.19 10.98 12.03
N LEU A 102 3.27 10.26 12.36
CA LEU A 102 3.98 10.45 13.64
C LEU A 102 4.74 11.76 13.66
N MET A 103 5.28 12.19 12.53
CA MET A 103 6.05 13.43 12.41
C MET A 103 5.18 14.68 12.46
N LYS A 104 3.87 14.58 12.18
CA LYS A 104 2.89 15.68 12.23
C LYS A 104 3.29 16.91 11.41
N THR A 105 4.03 16.71 10.35
CA THR A 105 4.47 17.76 9.42
C THR A 105 4.17 17.36 7.99
N ALA A 106 4.00 18.35 7.11
CA ALA A 106 4.08 18.15 5.66
C ALA A 106 5.52 18.46 5.24
N PRO A 107 6.24 17.48 4.69
CA PRO A 107 7.68 17.61 4.46
C PRO A 107 8.03 18.57 3.33
N GLY A 108 7.10 18.83 2.41
CA GLY A 108 7.36 19.60 1.20
C GLY A 108 8.08 18.80 0.12
N GLU A 109 8.33 19.46 -1.01
CA GLU A 109 8.95 18.84 -2.18
C GLU A 109 10.40 18.42 -1.91
N LYS A 110 11.08 19.13 -1.00
CA LYS A 110 12.51 18.90 -0.73
C LYS A 110 12.81 17.44 -0.35
N GLU A 111 11.98 16.84 0.49
CA GLU A 111 12.19 15.43 0.89
C GLU A 111 12.08 14.46 -0.29
N VAL A 112 11.18 14.76 -1.23
CA VAL A 112 11.05 13.96 -2.46
C VAL A 112 12.28 14.15 -3.35
N ILE A 113 12.76 15.40 -3.51
CA ILE A 113 13.93 15.74 -4.32
C ILE A 113 15.19 15.07 -3.74
N ASP A 114 15.42 15.19 -2.44
CA ASP A 114 16.57 14.59 -1.76
C ASP A 114 16.59 13.06 -1.94
N LEU A 115 15.41 12.41 -1.89
CA LEU A 115 15.32 10.97 -2.13
C LEU A 115 15.57 10.61 -3.61
N VAL A 116 15.06 11.41 -4.55
CA VAL A 116 15.36 11.23 -5.98
C VAL A 116 16.86 11.36 -6.22
N ASP A 117 17.51 12.38 -5.67
CA ASP A 117 18.96 12.60 -5.80
C ASP A 117 19.76 11.43 -5.22
N TYR A 118 19.34 10.90 -4.07
CA TYR A 118 19.93 9.69 -3.50
C TYR A 118 19.80 8.49 -4.45
N LEU A 119 18.62 8.26 -5.02
CA LEU A 119 18.40 7.15 -5.94
C LEU A 119 19.22 7.26 -7.22
N LEU A 120 19.35 8.48 -7.77
CA LEU A 120 20.13 8.75 -8.96
C LEU A 120 21.64 8.54 -8.71
N THR A 121 22.13 8.93 -7.54
CA THR A 121 23.57 8.80 -7.17
C THR A 121 23.96 7.43 -6.66
N SER A 122 23.02 6.63 -6.15
CA SER A 122 23.26 5.28 -5.66
C SER A 122 23.62 4.34 -6.80
N CYS A 123 24.72 3.59 -6.66
CA CYS A 123 25.12 2.57 -7.65
C CYS A 123 24.57 1.17 -7.35
N PHE A 124 23.84 0.97 -6.26
CA PHE A 124 23.52 -0.36 -5.77
C PHE A 124 22.04 -0.61 -5.46
N VAL A 125 21.24 0.46 -5.33
CA VAL A 125 19.83 0.35 -4.93
C VAL A 125 18.95 0.13 -6.16
N THR A 126 18.26 -1.01 -6.21
CA THR A 126 17.25 -1.32 -7.23
C THR A 126 16.17 -2.26 -6.69
N GLY A 127 14.96 -2.20 -7.22
CA GLY A 127 13.83 -3.04 -6.85
C GLY A 127 13.23 -2.69 -5.48
N ARG A 128 13.45 -1.47 -4.96
CA ARG A 128 12.97 -1.05 -3.64
C ARG A 128 11.87 0.01 -3.75
N SER A 129 10.96 -0.05 -2.77
CA SER A 129 9.98 0.98 -2.50
C SER A 129 10.42 1.77 -1.27
N PHE A 130 10.41 3.10 -1.37
CA PHE A 130 10.85 4.01 -0.32
C PHE A 130 9.65 4.80 0.20
N PRO A 131 9.12 4.48 1.39
CA PRO A 131 8.01 5.22 1.96
C PRO A 131 8.46 6.61 2.43
N LEU A 132 7.71 7.65 2.04
CA LEU A 132 7.79 9.00 2.55
C LEU A 132 6.48 9.34 3.26
N ASP A 133 6.24 8.71 4.41
CA ASP A 133 4.94 8.75 5.09
C ASP A 133 4.97 9.33 6.50
N GLY A 134 6.14 9.80 6.96
CA GLY A 134 6.32 10.36 8.30
C GLY A 134 5.91 9.40 9.42
N GLY A 135 6.09 8.09 9.20
CA GLY A 135 5.70 7.05 10.16
C GLY A 135 4.19 6.78 10.19
N ARG A 136 3.46 7.18 9.16
CA ARG A 136 2.00 6.98 9.08
C ARG A 136 1.60 5.50 9.11
N HIS A 137 2.40 4.62 8.52
CA HIS A 137 2.20 3.18 8.54
C HIS A 137 2.19 2.58 9.96
N LEU A 138 2.90 3.20 10.91
CA LEU A 138 2.97 2.77 12.31
C LEU A 138 1.79 3.29 13.14
N ARG A 139 1.03 4.24 12.62
CA ARG A 139 -0.10 4.80 13.32
C ARG A 139 -1.31 3.91 13.12
N TYR A 140 -1.58 3.05 14.09
CA TYR A 140 -2.81 2.29 14.12
C TYR A 140 -4.00 3.27 14.19
N PRO A 141 -5.03 3.12 13.33
CA PRO A 141 -6.31 3.75 13.64
C PRO A 141 -6.68 3.30 15.05
N ALA A 142 -7.09 4.26 15.89
CA ALA A 142 -7.68 3.90 17.17
C ALA A 142 -8.71 2.81 16.87
N TYR A 143 -8.43 1.62 17.34
CA TYR A 143 -9.31 0.47 17.15
C TYR A 143 -10.61 0.89 17.81
N ASN A 144 -11.60 1.28 17.02
CA ASN A 144 -12.94 1.44 17.53
C ASN A 144 -13.23 0.11 18.19
N GLN A 145 -13.34 0.13 19.51
CA GLN A 145 -13.66 -1.01 20.34
C GLN A 145 -15.07 -1.46 20.00
N HIS A 146 -15.25 -2.03 18.83
CA HIS A 146 -16.29 -3.01 18.64
C HIS A 146 -15.72 -4.29 19.24
N PRO A 147 -16.20 -4.70 20.42
CA PRO A 147 -15.86 -6.00 20.91
C PRO A 147 -16.28 -6.96 19.80
N CYS A 148 -15.31 -7.71 19.27
CA CYS A 148 -15.62 -8.91 18.52
C CYS A 148 -16.52 -9.71 19.46
N ALA A 149 -17.82 -9.63 19.30
CA ALA A 149 -18.76 -10.49 19.98
C ALA A 149 -18.58 -11.90 19.41
N TYR A 150 -17.46 -12.53 19.78
CA TYR A 150 -17.36 -13.96 19.73
C TYR A 150 -18.34 -14.47 20.80
N SER A 151 -19.59 -14.65 20.40
CA SER A 151 -20.56 -15.39 21.19
C SER A 151 -20.15 -16.86 21.11
N PRO A 152 -19.63 -17.47 22.20
CA PRO A 152 -19.38 -18.91 22.16
C PRO A 152 -20.72 -19.59 21.90
N ALA A 153 -20.74 -20.47 20.91
CA ALA A 153 -21.91 -21.24 20.54
C ALA A 153 -22.58 -21.79 21.80
N ARG A 154 -23.85 -21.46 21.99
CA ARG A 154 -24.67 -22.03 23.08
C ARG A 154 -24.59 -23.52 22.95
N ASN A 155 -23.97 -24.18 23.93
CA ASN A 155 -24.07 -25.62 24.15
C ASN A 155 -25.55 -25.93 24.23
N ARG A 156 -26.09 -26.57 23.20
CA ARG A 156 -27.40 -27.23 23.27
C ARG A 156 -27.24 -28.40 24.20
N THR A 157 -27.53 -28.18 25.49
CA THR A 157 -27.75 -29.29 26.43
C THR A 157 -28.94 -30.08 25.92
N ASN A 158 -28.67 -31.26 25.46
CA ASN A 158 -29.65 -32.25 25.12
C ASN A 158 -30.36 -32.65 26.46
N LYS A 159 -31.53 -32.13 26.70
CA LYS A 159 -32.40 -32.66 27.74
C LYS A 159 -33.01 -33.96 27.19
N SER A 160 -32.42 -35.06 27.56
CA SER A 160 -33.06 -36.38 27.47
C SER A 160 -34.25 -36.39 28.41
N SER A 161 -35.46 -36.35 27.87
CA SER A 161 -36.69 -36.63 28.57
C SER A 161 -36.74 -38.13 28.90
N GLY A 162 -36.56 -38.48 30.19
CA GLY A 162 -36.84 -39.78 30.70
C GLY A 162 -38.34 -40.08 30.58
N GLN A 163 -38.73 -41.07 29.85
CA GLN A 163 -40.06 -41.69 29.96
C GLN A 163 -39.97 -42.87 30.90
N ALA A 164 -40.80 -42.80 31.93
CA ALA A 164 -41.01 -43.82 32.93
C ALA A 164 -41.68 -45.07 32.28
N HIS A 165 -41.13 -46.20 32.60
CA HIS A 165 -41.80 -47.51 32.38
C HIS A 165 -42.94 -47.67 33.30
N HIS A 166 -44.12 -47.98 32.77
CA HIS A 166 -45.21 -48.61 33.50
C HIS A 166 -45.27 -50.06 33.10
N SER A 167 -45.08 -50.88 34.12
CA SER A 167 -45.28 -52.28 34.09
C SER A 167 -46.79 -52.65 34.00
N GLY A 168 -47.14 -53.55 33.17
CA GLY A 168 -48.47 -54.13 33.10
C GLY A 168 -48.38 -55.65 32.81
N GLU A 169 -48.85 -56.38 33.75
CA GLU A 169 -48.84 -57.81 33.79
C GLU A 169 -49.73 -58.47 32.71
N ILE A 170 -49.43 -59.76 32.53
CA ILE A 170 -50.01 -60.76 31.65
C ILE A 170 -51.33 -61.31 32.23
N PRO A 171 -52.23 -61.97 31.48
CA PRO A 171 -52.12 -63.44 31.34
C PRO A 171 -51.86 -63.88 29.90
#